data_3ca07802275c2565c7b69b084f9720de
#
_entry.id   3ca07802275c2565c7b69b084f9720de
#
_cell.length_a   1.000
_cell.length_b   1.000
_cell.length_c   1.000
_cell.angle_alpha   90.00
_cell.angle_beta   90.00
_cell.angle_gamma   90.00
#
_symmetry.space_group_name_H-M   'P 1'
#
loop_
_entity.id
_entity.type
_entity.pdbx_description
1 polymer ?
#
loop_
_entity_poly.entity_id
_entity_poly.type
_entity_poly.pdbx_seq_one_letter_code
_entity_poly.pdbx_strand_id
1 'polypeptide(L)'
;VAQSKDVQCHLLPQLANRHGLITGATGTGKTVTLQTLAEGFSKLGVPVFMADVKGDLGGVSQKGSVSPKMGQILQDRGLPSPTAFACPTTLWDVFGKKGHPVRATVSDMGPLLLGRMLNLNDTQSGVLNLVFKIADAQGLLLLDMKDLRAMLQYVGENAREFTTEYGNISAASIGAIQRNLVEIETQGGDAFFGEPMLNIEDFMQTDAQ
;
A
#
# COMPACT_ATOMS: atom_id res chain seq x y z
N VAL A 1 22.63 -0.52 15.61
CA VAL A 1 22.06 -1.39 16.66
C VAL A 1 23.15 -1.74 17.65
N ALA A 2 23.04 -1.30 18.91
CA ALA A 2 24.01 -1.61 19.94
C ALA A 2 23.66 -2.98 20.55
N GLN A 3 24.56 -3.95 20.49
CA GLN A 3 24.42 -5.24 21.17
C GLN A 3 24.97 -5.22 22.57
N SER A 4 26.04 -4.48 22.80
CA SER A 4 26.66 -4.29 24.10
C SER A 4 27.40 -2.96 24.16
N LYS A 5 27.88 -2.60 25.35
CA LYS A 5 28.68 -1.41 25.58
C LYS A 5 29.95 -1.34 24.71
N ASP A 6 30.49 -2.51 24.38
CA ASP A 6 31.80 -2.63 23.71
C ASP A 6 31.69 -3.04 22.23
N VAL A 7 30.50 -3.43 21.76
CA VAL A 7 30.27 -3.87 20.38
C VAL A 7 29.09 -3.10 19.78
N GLN A 8 29.38 -2.26 18.81
CA GLN A 8 28.36 -1.54 18.04
C GLN A 8 28.15 -2.22 16.68
N CYS A 9 26.90 -2.54 16.37
CA CYS A 9 26.53 -3.02 15.06
C CYS A 9 25.93 -1.87 14.26
N HIS A 10 26.49 -1.59 13.09
CA HIS A 10 26.03 -0.56 12.19
C HIS A 10 25.40 -1.17 10.93
N LEU A 11 24.25 -0.67 10.52
CA LEU A 11 23.74 -0.88 9.18
C LEU A 11 24.41 0.18 8.28
N LEU A 12 25.22 -0.27 7.34
CA LEU A 12 25.89 0.61 6.40
C LEU A 12 24.90 1.06 5.31
N PRO A 13 24.61 2.36 5.16
CA PRO A 13 23.61 2.83 4.19
C PRO A 13 23.89 2.38 2.76
N GLN A 14 25.16 2.34 2.36
CA GLN A 14 25.59 1.93 1.02
C GLN A 14 25.29 0.45 0.72
N LEU A 15 25.10 -0.37 1.75
CA LEU A 15 24.78 -1.80 1.65
C LEU A 15 23.35 -2.14 2.04
N ALA A 16 22.52 -1.12 2.35
CA ALA A 16 21.15 -1.29 2.83
C ALA A 16 20.13 -1.48 1.69
N ASN A 17 20.57 -1.66 0.45
CA ASN A 17 19.74 -1.91 -0.73
C ASN A 17 19.28 -3.38 -0.86
N ARG A 18 19.09 -4.06 0.25
CA ARG A 18 18.70 -5.48 0.34
C ARG A 18 17.44 -5.64 1.20
N HIS A 19 16.86 -6.82 1.12
CA HIS A 19 15.74 -7.19 1.97
C HIS A 19 16.20 -7.45 3.40
N GLY A 20 15.37 -7.08 4.36
CA GLY A 20 15.59 -7.36 5.78
C GLY A 20 14.35 -7.98 6.41
N LEU A 21 14.53 -8.73 7.48
CA LEU A 21 13.46 -9.30 8.27
C LEU A 21 13.62 -8.90 9.74
N ILE A 22 12.59 -8.25 10.30
CA ILE A 22 12.50 -7.94 11.72
C ILE A 22 11.43 -8.84 12.32
N THR A 23 11.83 -9.80 13.13
CA THR A 23 10.94 -10.78 13.75
C THR A 23 11.02 -10.73 15.27
N GLY A 24 9.96 -11.16 15.93
CA GLY A 24 9.86 -11.20 17.39
C GLY A 24 8.41 -11.26 17.87
N ALA A 25 8.21 -11.63 19.14
CA ALA A 25 6.89 -11.63 19.77
C ALA A 25 6.32 -10.21 19.94
N THR A 26 5.06 -10.10 20.34
CA THR A 26 4.43 -8.80 20.65
C THR A 26 5.19 -8.12 21.80
N GLY A 27 5.42 -6.82 21.68
CA GLY A 27 6.12 -6.03 22.70
C GLY A 27 7.65 -6.10 22.68
N THR A 28 8.27 -6.83 21.74
CA THR A 28 9.73 -6.93 21.62
C THR A 28 10.42 -5.78 20.92
N GLY A 29 9.65 -4.79 20.43
CA GLY A 29 10.19 -3.58 19.82
C GLY A 29 10.33 -3.62 18.28
N LYS A 30 9.61 -4.52 17.58
CA LYS A 30 9.63 -4.59 16.10
C LYS A 30 9.28 -3.25 15.45
N THR A 31 8.15 -2.64 15.85
CA THR A 31 7.70 -1.34 15.35
C THR A 31 8.72 -0.24 15.66
N VAL A 32 9.27 -0.23 16.88
CA VAL A 32 10.32 0.75 17.27
C VAL A 32 11.57 0.58 16.40
N THR A 33 11.94 -0.64 16.04
CA THR A 33 13.09 -0.89 15.15
C THR A 33 12.81 -0.35 13.75
N LEU A 34 11.59 -0.56 13.20
CA LEU A 34 11.20 0.03 11.91
C LEU A 34 11.23 1.56 11.95
N GLN A 35 10.66 2.17 12.98
CA GLN A 35 10.67 3.62 13.17
C GLN A 35 12.12 4.16 13.27
N THR A 36 12.99 3.49 13.99
CA THR A 36 14.41 3.87 14.11
C THR A 36 15.14 3.79 12.76
N LEU A 37 14.87 2.77 11.95
CA LEU A 37 15.44 2.66 10.61
C LEU A 37 14.91 3.76 9.69
N ALA A 38 13.60 4.01 9.71
CA ALA A 38 12.96 5.07 8.93
C ALA A 38 13.53 6.44 9.29
N GLU A 39 13.66 6.75 10.59
CA GLU A 39 14.29 7.98 11.08
C GLU A 39 15.75 8.09 10.62
N GLY A 40 16.50 6.98 10.69
CA GLY A 40 17.89 6.96 10.24
C GLY A 40 18.03 7.24 8.75
N PHE A 41 17.21 6.64 7.89
CA PHE A 41 17.22 6.90 6.45
C PHE A 41 16.71 8.31 6.11
N SER A 42 15.67 8.79 6.79
CA SER A 42 15.16 10.15 6.62
C SER A 42 16.25 11.21 6.90
N LYS A 43 17.02 11.04 7.98
CA LYS A 43 18.16 11.91 8.30
C LYS A 43 19.28 11.90 7.24
N LEU A 44 19.36 10.86 6.44
CA LEU A 44 20.30 10.75 5.33
C LEU A 44 19.73 11.30 4.01
N GLY A 45 18.51 11.87 4.02
CA GLY A 45 17.83 12.36 2.83
C GLY A 45 17.28 11.24 1.93
N VAL A 46 17.09 10.04 2.47
CA VAL A 46 16.52 8.91 1.72
C VAL A 46 15.01 8.84 1.96
N PRO A 47 14.17 8.96 0.92
CA PRO A 47 12.73 8.80 1.06
C PRO A 47 12.38 7.40 1.59
N VAL A 48 11.46 7.34 2.54
CA VAL A 48 11.03 6.08 3.18
C VAL A 48 9.52 5.93 3.02
N PHE A 49 9.10 4.82 2.43
CA PHE A 49 7.68 4.42 2.38
C PHE A 49 7.40 3.35 3.43
N MET A 50 6.33 3.55 4.21
CA MET A 50 5.89 2.59 5.22
C MET A 50 4.39 2.33 5.09
N ALA A 51 4.00 1.05 5.00
CA ALA A 51 2.60 0.64 5.08
C ALA A 51 2.19 0.46 6.55
N ASP A 52 1.28 1.29 7.03
CA ASP A 52 0.81 1.29 8.43
C ASP A 52 -0.61 0.73 8.56
N VAL A 53 -0.72 -0.57 8.79
CA VAL A 53 -2.02 -1.25 8.94
C VAL A 53 -2.68 -0.96 10.29
N LYS A 54 -1.88 -0.67 11.32
CA LYS A 54 -2.36 -0.52 12.71
C LYS A 54 -2.45 0.93 13.17
N GLY A 55 -1.86 1.87 12.45
CA GLY A 55 -1.77 3.27 12.83
C GLY A 55 -0.75 3.54 13.94
N ASP A 56 0.26 2.67 14.10
CA ASP A 56 1.29 2.80 15.14
C ASP A 56 2.64 3.34 14.63
N LEU A 57 2.78 3.55 13.31
CA LEU A 57 3.99 4.11 12.72
C LEU A 57 4.01 5.64 12.67
N GLY A 58 2.85 6.28 12.65
CA GLY A 58 2.71 7.74 12.54
C GLY A 58 3.47 8.56 13.58
N GLY A 59 3.89 7.93 14.68
CA GLY A 59 4.70 8.55 15.74
C GLY A 59 6.04 9.12 15.26
N VAL A 60 6.58 8.66 14.12
CA VAL A 60 7.84 9.20 13.55
C VAL A 60 7.72 10.67 13.14
N SER A 61 6.51 11.16 12.89
CA SER A 61 6.23 12.57 12.56
C SER A 61 6.35 13.53 13.74
N GLN A 62 6.48 13.00 14.95
CA GLN A 62 6.49 13.82 16.19
C GLN A 62 7.80 13.65 16.95
N LYS A 63 8.22 14.72 17.62
CA LYS A 63 9.36 14.62 18.55
C LYS A 63 8.99 13.68 19.69
N GLY A 64 9.70 12.56 19.75
CA GLY A 64 9.57 11.61 20.84
C GLY A 64 10.18 12.14 22.14
N SER A 65 9.85 11.48 23.24
CA SER A 65 10.49 11.69 24.54
C SER A 65 10.95 10.36 25.10
N VAL A 66 12.04 10.39 25.86
CA VAL A 66 12.54 9.20 26.55
C VAL A 66 11.74 9.00 27.83
N SER A 67 11.00 7.90 27.93
CA SER A 67 10.30 7.56 29.16
C SER A 67 11.27 7.25 30.29
N PRO A 68 10.88 7.44 31.57
CA PRO A 68 11.77 7.12 32.71
C PRO A 68 12.30 5.70 32.65
N LYS A 69 11.46 4.72 32.27
CA LYS A 69 11.85 3.32 32.11
C LYS A 69 12.91 3.14 31.01
N MET A 70 12.73 3.82 29.88
CA MET A 70 13.73 3.76 28.79
C MET A 70 15.02 4.44 29.21
N GLY A 71 14.95 5.59 29.91
CA GLY A 71 16.12 6.28 30.44
C GLY A 71 16.97 5.36 31.35
N GLN A 72 16.34 4.61 32.24
CA GLN A 72 17.01 3.63 33.09
C GLN A 72 17.69 2.52 32.26
N ILE A 73 17.00 1.95 31.27
CA ILE A 73 17.57 0.92 30.39
C ILE A 73 18.79 1.44 29.61
N LEU A 74 18.73 2.67 29.12
CA LEU A 74 19.86 3.30 28.43
C LEU A 74 21.05 3.47 29.36
N GLN A 75 20.81 3.96 30.58
CA GLN A 75 21.83 4.14 31.61
C GLN A 75 22.46 2.80 32.00
N ASP A 76 21.67 1.78 32.29
CA ASP A 76 22.14 0.43 32.67
C ASP A 76 23.01 -0.20 31.56
N ARG A 77 22.72 0.13 30.30
CA ARG A 77 23.47 -0.36 29.15
C ARG A 77 24.61 0.57 28.71
N GLY A 78 24.81 1.70 29.39
CA GLY A 78 25.80 2.70 29.02
C GLY A 78 25.60 3.33 27.64
N LEU A 79 24.33 3.41 27.20
CA LEU A 79 23.97 3.98 25.90
C LEU A 79 23.59 5.44 26.07
N PRO A 80 23.94 6.32 25.12
CA PRO A 80 23.51 7.74 25.14
C PRO A 80 22.01 7.84 24.96
N SER A 81 21.42 8.87 25.57
CA SER A 81 20.01 9.23 25.29
C SER A 81 19.86 9.65 23.84
N PRO A 82 18.85 9.16 23.11
CA PRO A 82 18.59 9.57 21.74
C PRO A 82 18.19 11.04 21.69
N THR A 83 18.62 11.74 20.66
CA THR A 83 18.17 13.10 20.38
C THR A 83 16.75 13.04 19.79
N ALA A 84 15.81 13.76 20.38
CA ALA A 84 14.44 13.83 19.87
C ALA A 84 14.42 14.46 18.48
N PHE A 85 13.83 13.78 17.52
CA PHE A 85 13.72 14.19 16.13
C PHE A 85 12.29 13.95 15.64
N ALA A 86 11.78 14.82 14.79
CA ALA A 86 10.53 14.64 14.06
C ALA A 86 10.88 14.51 12.58
N CYS A 87 10.53 13.37 11.97
CA CYS A 87 10.73 13.21 10.54
C CYS A 87 9.71 14.03 9.75
N PRO A 88 10.11 14.70 8.66
CA PRO A 88 9.17 15.18 7.67
C PRO A 88 8.33 13.99 7.18
N THR A 89 7.02 14.07 7.35
CA THR A 89 6.16 12.90 7.11
C THR A 89 4.87 13.32 6.42
N THR A 90 4.56 12.69 5.29
CA THR A 90 3.26 12.80 4.63
C THR A 90 2.45 11.55 4.95
N LEU A 91 1.25 11.73 5.46
CA LEU A 91 0.32 10.64 5.75
C LEU A 91 -0.66 10.49 4.59
N TRP A 92 -0.70 9.30 4.02
CA TRP A 92 -1.62 8.90 2.97
C TRP A 92 -2.70 8.00 3.55
N ASP A 93 -3.93 8.21 3.14
CA ASP A 93 -5.07 7.47 3.66
C ASP A 93 -5.98 7.00 2.52
N VAL A 94 -6.18 5.71 2.43
CA VAL A 94 -7.06 5.07 1.43
C VAL A 94 -8.49 5.63 1.49
N PHE A 95 -8.96 6.02 2.68
CA PHE A 95 -10.29 6.59 2.87
C PHE A 95 -10.31 8.13 2.85
N GLY A 96 -9.15 8.79 2.78
CA GLY A 96 -9.04 10.25 2.77
C GLY A 96 -9.57 10.94 4.02
N LYS A 97 -9.65 10.25 5.16
CA LYS A 97 -10.23 10.78 6.42
C LYS A 97 -9.17 11.37 7.36
N LYS A 98 -7.97 10.79 7.37
CA LYS A 98 -6.90 11.14 8.31
C LYS A 98 -5.60 11.54 7.63
N GLY A 99 -5.54 11.50 6.31
CA GLY A 99 -4.38 11.84 5.51
C GLY A 99 -4.79 12.25 4.10
N HIS A 100 -3.80 12.47 3.24
CA HIS A 100 -4.05 12.73 1.83
C HIS A 100 -4.68 11.50 1.17
N PRO A 101 -5.71 11.66 0.33
CA PRO A 101 -6.34 10.52 -0.34
C PRO A 101 -5.36 9.85 -1.30
N VAL A 102 -5.30 8.53 -1.24
CA VAL A 102 -4.63 7.69 -2.22
C VAL A 102 -5.69 7.14 -3.16
N ARG A 103 -5.50 7.35 -4.45
CA ARG A 103 -6.39 6.82 -5.48
C ARG A 103 -5.63 6.08 -6.57
N ALA A 104 -6.30 5.12 -7.18
CA ALA A 104 -5.84 4.44 -8.36
C ALA A 104 -7.02 4.27 -9.33
N THR A 105 -6.76 4.35 -10.62
CA THR A 105 -7.81 3.96 -11.58
C THR A 105 -7.92 2.44 -11.65
N VAL A 106 -9.07 1.96 -12.08
CA VAL A 106 -9.29 0.53 -12.33
C VAL A 106 -8.33 0.04 -13.41
N SER A 107 -8.10 0.85 -14.47
CA SER A 107 -7.14 0.54 -15.54
C SER A 107 -5.72 0.36 -15.02
N ASP A 108 -5.24 1.24 -14.12
CA ASP A 108 -3.88 1.14 -13.57
C ASP A 108 -3.71 -0.04 -12.62
N MET A 109 -4.73 -0.35 -11.83
CA MET A 109 -4.74 -1.54 -10.98
C MET A 109 -4.62 -2.81 -11.81
N GLY A 110 -5.31 -2.85 -12.92
CA GLY A 110 -5.33 -3.96 -13.86
C GLY A 110 -6.07 -5.20 -13.34
N PRO A 111 -6.38 -6.13 -14.24
CA PRO A 111 -7.23 -7.28 -13.94
C PRO A 111 -6.58 -8.28 -12.97
N LEU A 112 -5.24 -8.38 -12.95
CA LEU A 112 -4.53 -9.31 -12.08
C LEU A 112 -4.66 -8.95 -10.60
N LEU A 113 -4.37 -7.69 -10.25
CA LEU A 113 -4.45 -7.22 -8.86
C LEU A 113 -5.90 -7.11 -8.42
N LEU A 114 -6.76 -6.59 -9.28
CA LEU A 114 -8.19 -6.48 -9.01
C LEU A 114 -8.83 -7.86 -8.82
N GLY A 115 -8.46 -8.85 -9.63
CA GLY A 115 -8.94 -10.24 -9.46
C GLY A 115 -8.57 -10.84 -8.10
N ARG A 116 -7.37 -10.53 -7.59
CA ARG A 116 -6.95 -10.91 -6.22
C ARG A 116 -7.74 -10.19 -5.14
N MET A 117 -7.95 -8.88 -5.29
CA MET A 117 -8.76 -8.09 -4.35
C MET A 117 -10.20 -8.60 -4.26
N LEU A 118 -10.77 -9.01 -5.40
CA LEU A 118 -12.12 -9.56 -5.52
C LEU A 118 -12.22 -11.04 -5.15
N ASN A 119 -11.11 -11.71 -4.77
CA ASN A 119 -11.05 -13.15 -4.49
C ASN A 119 -11.67 -14.02 -5.61
N LEU A 120 -11.37 -13.67 -6.86
CA LEU A 120 -11.90 -14.40 -8.03
C LEU A 120 -11.20 -15.74 -8.22
N ASN A 121 -11.96 -16.75 -8.61
CA ASN A 121 -11.38 -18.01 -9.10
C ASN A 121 -10.84 -17.86 -10.54
N ASP A 122 -10.16 -18.88 -11.06
CA ASP A 122 -9.50 -18.83 -12.37
C ASP A 122 -10.47 -18.50 -13.51
N THR A 123 -11.68 -19.06 -13.48
CA THR A 123 -12.71 -18.79 -14.52
C THR A 123 -13.18 -17.35 -14.47
N GLN A 124 -13.44 -16.80 -13.29
CA GLN A 124 -13.86 -15.42 -13.08
C GLN A 124 -12.72 -14.45 -13.42
N SER A 125 -11.50 -14.78 -13.05
CA SER A 125 -10.31 -14.01 -13.40
C SER A 125 -10.10 -13.97 -14.91
N GLY A 126 -10.33 -15.09 -15.60
CA GLY A 126 -10.31 -15.15 -17.05
C GLY A 126 -11.35 -14.21 -17.68
N VAL A 127 -12.58 -14.19 -17.18
CA VAL A 127 -13.61 -13.25 -17.65
C VAL A 127 -13.24 -11.82 -17.36
N LEU A 128 -12.70 -11.50 -16.18
CA LEU A 128 -12.23 -10.14 -15.87
C LEU A 128 -11.12 -9.69 -16.83
N ASN A 129 -10.14 -10.56 -17.13
CA ASN A 129 -9.10 -10.27 -18.12
C ASN A 129 -9.68 -9.97 -19.50
N LEU A 130 -10.71 -10.70 -19.94
CA LEU A 130 -11.39 -10.44 -21.20
C LEU A 130 -12.09 -9.07 -21.22
N VAL A 131 -12.75 -8.71 -20.13
CA VAL A 131 -13.40 -7.39 -19.98
C VAL A 131 -12.39 -6.27 -20.16
N PHE A 132 -11.23 -6.35 -19.52
CA PHE A 132 -10.16 -5.36 -19.71
C PHE A 132 -9.63 -5.34 -21.15
N LYS A 133 -9.39 -6.50 -21.74
CA LYS A 133 -8.91 -6.60 -23.11
C LYS A 133 -9.89 -6.00 -24.13
N ILE A 134 -11.19 -6.20 -23.92
CA ILE A 134 -12.24 -5.63 -24.77
C ILE A 134 -12.29 -4.09 -24.58
N ALA A 135 -12.19 -3.61 -23.32
CA ALA A 135 -12.11 -2.18 -23.03
C ALA A 135 -10.92 -1.52 -23.74
N ASP A 136 -9.73 -2.12 -23.63
CA ASP A 136 -8.50 -1.63 -24.28
C ASP A 136 -8.66 -1.62 -25.82
N ALA A 137 -9.19 -2.69 -26.40
CA ALA A 137 -9.40 -2.78 -27.85
C ALA A 137 -10.37 -1.71 -28.40
N GLN A 138 -11.30 -1.26 -27.56
CA GLN A 138 -12.27 -0.19 -27.88
C GLN A 138 -11.79 1.20 -27.46
N GLY A 139 -10.60 1.33 -26.88
CA GLY A 139 -10.06 2.59 -26.39
C GLY A 139 -10.81 3.18 -25.19
N LEU A 140 -11.46 2.31 -24.39
CA LEU A 140 -12.22 2.69 -23.20
C LEU A 140 -11.34 2.62 -21.97
N LEU A 141 -11.26 3.73 -21.23
CA LEU A 141 -10.59 3.78 -19.95
C LEU A 141 -11.55 3.37 -18.83
N LEU A 142 -11.10 2.50 -17.96
CA LEU A 142 -11.82 2.12 -16.74
C LEU A 142 -11.26 2.96 -15.59
N LEU A 143 -11.87 4.11 -15.31
CA LEU A 143 -11.37 5.05 -14.32
C LEU A 143 -11.81 4.67 -12.91
N ASP A 144 -13.06 4.30 -12.74
CA ASP A 144 -13.66 3.99 -11.45
C ASP A 144 -14.44 2.67 -11.47
N MET A 145 -15.07 2.35 -10.33
CA MET A 145 -15.87 1.13 -10.18
C MET A 145 -17.13 1.12 -11.03
N LYS A 146 -17.66 2.31 -11.38
CA LYS A 146 -18.86 2.44 -12.21
C LYS A 146 -18.55 2.08 -13.65
N ASP A 147 -17.39 2.52 -14.16
CA ASP A 147 -16.91 2.17 -15.49
C ASP A 147 -16.73 0.66 -15.62
N LEU A 148 -16.07 0.04 -14.64
CA LEU A 148 -15.90 -1.41 -14.62
C LEU A 148 -17.24 -2.15 -14.60
N ARG A 149 -18.19 -1.69 -13.80
CA ARG A 149 -19.53 -2.27 -13.71
C ARG A 149 -20.29 -2.13 -15.04
N ALA A 150 -20.23 -0.96 -15.66
CA ALA A 150 -20.84 -0.72 -16.97
C ALA A 150 -20.23 -1.62 -18.05
N MET A 151 -18.89 -1.78 -18.02
CA MET A 151 -18.18 -2.64 -18.96
C MET A 151 -18.50 -4.12 -18.75
N LEU A 152 -18.59 -4.60 -17.51
CA LEU A 152 -19.05 -5.96 -17.18
C LEU A 152 -20.47 -6.23 -17.70
N GLN A 153 -21.36 -5.26 -17.52
CA GLN A 153 -22.72 -5.37 -18.02
C GLN A 153 -22.74 -5.44 -19.55
N TYR A 154 -22.04 -4.52 -20.23
CA TYR A 154 -21.94 -4.48 -21.68
C TYR A 154 -21.40 -5.80 -22.26
N VAL A 155 -20.31 -6.32 -21.70
CA VAL A 155 -19.73 -7.59 -22.13
C VAL A 155 -20.68 -8.76 -21.86
N GLY A 156 -21.40 -8.75 -20.75
CA GLY A 156 -22.41 -9.75 -20.43
C GLY A 156 -23.60 -9.78 -21.39
N GLU A 157 -24.11 -8.61 -21.74
CA GLU A 157 -25.23 -8.46 -22.68
C GLU A 157 -24.85 -8.85 -24.12
N ASN A 158 -23.60 -8.58 -24.51
CA ASN A 158 -23.07 -8.85 -25.85
C ASN A 158 -22.13 -10.09 -25.89
N ALA A 159 -22.24 -10.99 -24.91
CA ALA A 159 -21.33 -12.14 -24.76
C ALA A 159 -21.20 -12.99 -26.02
N ARG A 160 -22.25 -13.13 -26.82
CA ARG A 160 -22.25 -13.90 -28.08
C ARG A 160 -21.32 -13.32 -29.14
N GLU A 161 -21.22 -11.99 -29.22
CA GLU A 161 -20.35 -11.29 -30.18
C GLU A 161 -18.88 -11.53 -29.84
N PHE A 162 -18.58 -11.55 -28.55
CA PHE A 162 -17.21 -11.73 -28.05
C PHE A 162 -16.77 -13.20 -27.97
N THR A 163 -17.71 -14.17 -27.97
CA THR A 163 -17.38 -15.59 -27.79
C THR A 163 -16.46 -16.13 -28.88
N THR A 164 -16.60 -15.67 -30.12
CA THR A 164 -15.80 -16.15 -31.25
C THR A 164 -14.35 -15.72 -31.14
N GLU A 165 -14.08 -14.53 -30.63
CA GLU A 165 -12.74 -13.95 -30.54
C GLU A 165 -12.06 -14.24 -29.19
N TYR A 166 -12.84 -14.19 -28.11
CA TYR A 166 -12.30 -14.21 -26.75
C TYR A 166 -12.68 -15.46 -25.93
N GLY A 167 -13.53 -16.33 -26.47
CA GLY A 167 -13.99 -17.52 -25.78
C GLY A 167 -15.26 -17.30 -24.95
N ASN A 168 -15.67 -18.35 -24.23
CA ASN A 168 -16.96 -18.34 -23.53
C ASN A 168 -17.00 -17.41 -22.34
N ILE A 169 -17.95 -16.49 -22.34
CA ILE A 169 -18.22 -15.53 -21.26
C ILE A 169 -19.54 -15.92 -20.59
N SER A 170 -19.47 -16.48 -19.39
CA SER A 170 -20.67 -16.93 -18.70
C SER A 170 -21.32 -15.80 -17.88
N ALA A 171 -22.66 -15.69 -17.96
CA ALA A 171 -23.42 -14.78 -17.13
C ALA A 171 -23.21 -15.01 -15.63
N ALA A 172 -22.96 -16.28 -15.22
CA ALA A 172 -22.66 -16.62 -13.84
C ALA A 172 -21.36 -15.99 -13.35
N SER A 173 -20.30 -15.97 -14.20
CA SER A 173 -19.02 -15.33 -13.86
C SER A 173 -19.16 -13.82 -13.78
N ILE A 174 -19.86 -13.17 -14.72
CA ILE A 174 -20.17 -11.74 -14.67
C ILE A 174 -20.90 -11.40 -13.36
N GLY A 175 -21.95 -12.14 -13.04
CA GLY A 175 -22.72 -11.91 -11.82
C GLY A 175 -21.89 -12.12 -10.53
N ALA A 176 -20.96 -13.08 -10.53
CA ALA A 176 -20.06 -13.26 -9.39
C ALA A 176 -19.09 -12.08 -9.22
N ILE A 177 -18.48 -11.59 -10.31
CA ILE A 177 -17.60 -10.42 -10.28
C ILE A 177 -18.38 -9.21 -9.77
N GLN A 178 -19.59 -8.95 -10.29
CA GLN A 178 -20.43 -7.84 -9.87
C GLN A 178 -20.78 -7.88 -8.37
N ARG A 179 -21.06 -9.07 -7.81
CA ARG A 179 -21.31 -9.20 -6.35
C ARG A 179 -20.08 -8.86 -5.53
N ASN A 180 -18.90 -9.31 -5.94
CA ASN A 180 -17.67 -9.03 -5.22
C ASN A 180 -17.27 -7.53 -5.34
N LEU A 181 -17.63 -6.86 -6.43
CA LEU A 181 -17.49 -5.40 -6.55
C LEU A 181 -18.34 -4.67 -5.51
N VAL A 182 -19.59 -5.10 -5.27
CA VAL A 182 -20.44 -4.50 -4.22
C VAL A 182 -19.78 -4.62 -2.84
N GLU A 183 -19.08 -5.72 -2.57
CA GLU A 183 -18.36 -5.88 -1.29
C GLU A 183 -17.25 -4.83 -1.13
N ILE A 184 -16.45 -4.59 -2.17
CA ILE A 184 -15.41 -3.55 -2.14
C ILE A 184 -16.02 -2.15 -2.01
N GLU A 185 -17.10 -1.86 -2.72
CA GLU A 185 -17.81 -0.57 -2.63
C GLU A 185 -18.31 -0.31 -1.20
N THR A 186 -18.90 -1.33 -0.55
CA THR A 186 -19.36 -1.21 0.85
C THR A 186 -18.23 -1.00 1.84
N GLN A 187 -17.02 -1.45 1.52
CA GLN A 187 -15.80 -1.19 2.31
C GLN A 187 -15.17 0.17 2.02
N GLY A 188 -15.73 0.98 1.12
CA GLY A 188 -15.24 2.32 0.77
C GLY A 188 -14.39 2.35 -0.51
N GLY A 189 -14.49 1.34 -1.37
CA GLY A 189 -13.76 1.28 -2.65
C GLY A 189 -14.00 2.48 -3.55
N ASP A 190 -15.18 3.09 -3.51
CA ASP A 190 -15.50 4.31 -4.25
C ASP A 190 -14.60 5.51 -3.88
N ALA A 191 -14.05 5.53 -2.66
CA ALA A 191 -13.11 6.57 -2.25
C ALA A 191 -11.69 6.33 -2.80
N PHE A 192 -11.36 5.07 -3.06
CA PHE A 192 -10.03 4.67 -3.54
C PHE A 192 -9.95 4.63 -5.07
N PHE A 193 -10.97 4.06 -5.76
CA PHE A 193 -10.94 3.96 -7.20
C PHE A 193 -11.40 5.26 -7.85
N GLY A 194 -10.55 5.83 -8.71
CA GLY A 194 -10.84 7.05 -9.45
C GLY A 194 -9.65 7.98 -9.60
N GLU A 195 -9.92 9.13 -10.19
CA GLU A 195 -8.94 10.21 -10.38
C GLU A 195 -9.03 11.25 -9.23
N PRO A 196 -7.94 12.02 -9.02
CA PRO A 196 -6.62 11.88 -9.64
C PRO A 196 -5.88 10.66 -9.11
N MET A 197 -5.22 9.93 -10.02
CA MET A 197 -4.36 8.82 -9.68
C MET A 197 -3.12 9.31 -8.92
N LEU A 198 -2.67 8.52 -7.94
CA LEU A 198 -1.45 8.80 -7.23
C LEU A 198 -0.24 8.73 -8.17
N ASN A 199 0.58 9.76 -8.15
CA ASN A 199 1.90 9.73 -8.77
C ASN A 199 2.94 9.23 -7.76
N ILE A 200 3.73 8.21 -8.12
CA ILE A 200 4.79 7.66 -7.27
C ILE A 200 5.83 8.73 -6.86
N GLU A 201 6.04 9.75 -7.68
CA GLU A 201 6.96 10.85 -7.37
C GLU A 201 6.51 11.64 -6.14
N ASP A 202 5.22 11.69 -5.84
CA ASP A 202 4.69 12.33 -4.63
C ASP A 202 5.12 11.62 -3.35
N PHE A 203 5.51 10.33 -3.44
CA PHE A 203 6.08 9.58 -2.32
C PHE A 203 7.59 9.77 -2.12
N MET A 204 8.29 10.30 -3.12
CA MET A 204 9.75 10.40 -3.13
C MET A 204 10.26 11.82 -2.93
N GLN A 205 9.47 12.68 -2.30
CA GLN A 205 9.86 14.05 -2.03
C GLN A 205 10.76 14.12 -0.79
N THR A 206 11.70 15.07 -0.81
CA THR A 206 12.56 15.41 0.32
C THR A 206 12.48 16.90 0.58
N ASP A 207 12.52 17.28 1.86
CA ASP A 207 12.64 18.68 2.23
C ASP A 207 14.05 19.21 1.92
N ALA A 208 14.12 20.45 1.49
CA ALA A 208 15.38 21.12 1.16
C ALA A 208 16.13 21.66 2.41
N GLN A 209 15.88 21.10 3.62
CA GLN A 209 16.54 21.53 4.87
C GLN A 209 17.75 20.69 5.20
#